data_79b486af552b588027a206b3eb2572a9
#
_entry.id   79b486af552b588027a206b3eb2572a9
#
_cell.length_a   1.000
_cell.length_b   1.000
_cell.length_c   1.000
_cell.angle_alpha   90.00
_cell.angle_beta   90.00
_cell.angle_gamma   90.00
#
_symmetry.space_group_name_H-M   'P 1'
#
loop_
_entity.id
_entity.type
_entity.pdbx_description
1 polymer ?
#
loop_
_entity_poly.entity_id
_entity_poly.type
_entity_poly.pdbx_seq_one_letter_code
_entity_poly.pdbx_strand_id
1 'polypeptide(L)'
;AGHQRAPNRRLAVFLVAGCLFSRLTYGMFVDQADIKVVAGDGGRGCMSFRREKFVPRGGPDGGDGGTGGSVWLHGSAHHNTLANFKFHPLHQATRGAHGEGSSRSGRAGKDLVIETPVGTVVYEKTADGLTKLADLTAVGQAVLVAAGGRGGRGNECFATSTNRSPRRVESGKPGQTRELRLCLKLLADVGLVGFPNVGKSTLIARLSAARPKIANYPFTTL
;
A
#
# COMPACT_ATOMS: atom_id res chain seq x y z
N ALA A 1 -32.62 23.09 -61.80
CA ALA A 1 -31.64 23.43 -60.75
C ALA A 1 -32.25 23.10 -59.38
N GLY A 2 -32.01 21.88 -58.93
CA GLY A 2 -32.54 21.40 -57.64
C GLY A 2 -31.43 21.39 -56.57
N HIS A 3 -31.53 22.29 -55.63
CA HIS A 3 -30.67 22.31 -54.45
C HIS A 3 -31.14 21.25 -53.46
N GLN A 4 -30.47 20.11 -53.41
CA GLN A 4 -30.65 19.13 -52.33
C GLN A 4 -29.97 19.63 -51.05
N ARG A 5 -30.77 20.00 -50.03
CA ARG A 5 -30.33 20.26 -48.68
C ARG A 5 -29.89 18.94 -48.03
N ALA A 6 -28.64 18.90 -47.55
CA ALA A 6 -28.12 17.80 -46.77
C ALA A 6 -28.87 17.65 -45.42
N PRO A 7 -29.12 16.42 -44.93
CA PRO A 7 -29.86 16.21 -43.69
C PRO A 7 -29.03 16.67 -42.48
N ASN A 8 -29.67 17.46 -41.65
CA ASN A 8 -29.19 17.94 -40.34
C ASN A 8 -28.87 16.73 -39.43
N ARG A 9 -27.59 16.37 -39.32
CA ARG A 9 -27.14 15.32 -38.39
C ARG A 9 -27.19 15.85 -36.98
N ARG A 10 -28.23 15.50 -36.22
CA ARG A 10 -28.37 15.80 -34.79
C ARG A 10 -27.26 15.10 -34.05
N LEU A 11 -26.44 15.89 -33.34
CA LEU A 11 -25.52 15.42 -32.32
C LEU A 11 -26.38 14.85 -31.17
N ALA A 12 -26.36 13.54 -30.95
CA ALA A 12 -26.90 12.93 -29.74
C ALA A 12 -25.84 13.05 -28.66
N VAL A 13 -25.98 14.05 -27.80
CA VAL A 13 -25.19 14.16 -26.57
C VAL A 13 -25.96 13.41 -25.48
N PHE A 14 -25.52 12.20 -25.15
CA PHE A 14 -26.02 11.51 -23.96
C PHE A 14 -25.27 12.04 -22.75
N LEU A 15 -25.92 12.93 -21.99
CA LEU A 15 -25.46 13.41 -20.70
C LEU A 15 -25.97 12.43 -19.64
N VAL A 16 -25.13 11.54 -19.15
CA VAL A 16 -25.43 10.80 -17.92
C VAL A 16 -24.97 11.67 -16.77
N ALA A 17 -25.92 12.44 -16.21
CA ALA A 17 -25.69 13.25 -15.04
C ALA A 17 -25.68 12.37 -13.79
N GLY A 18 -24.53 12.24 -13.18
CA GLY A 18 -24.37 11.60 -11.86
C GLY A 18 -23.28 12.29 -11.04
N CYS A 19 -23.70 13.18 -10.21
CA CYS A 19 -23.14 13.59 -8.91
C CYS A 19 -21.91 14.50 -8.83
N LEU A 20 -22.17 15.67 -8.26
CA LEU A 20 -21.36 16.58 -7.47
C LEU A 20 -19.95 16.99 -7.95
N PHE A 21 -19.94 18.25 -8.38
CA PHE A 21 -18.77 19.14 -8.42
C PHE A 21 -18.07 19.19 -7.06
N SER A 22 -16.96 18.49 -6.93
CA SER A 22 -16.00 18.68 -5.86
C SER A 22 -14.76 19.33 -6.45
N ARG A 23 -14.44 20.50 -5.95
CA ARG A 23 -13.31 21.40 -6.19
C ARG A 23 -12.12 20.75 -6.91
N LEU A 24 -11.86 21.20 -8.14
CA LEU A 24 -10.62 21.01 -8.89
C LEU A 24 -9.45 21.64 -8.11
N THR A 25 -8.83 20.88 -7.25
CA THR A 25 -7.43 21.12 -6.90
C THR A 25 -6.58 20.63 -8.06
N TYR A 26 -5.78 21.53 -8.62
CA TYR A 26 -4.73 21.26 -9.60
C TYR A 26 -3.69 20.30 -8.97
N GLY A 27 -4.00 19.02 -8.97
CA GLY A 27 -3.14 17.93 -8.53
C GLY A 27 -2.72 17.13 -9.74
N MET A 28 -1.41 16.91 -9.91
CA MET A 28 -0.88 16.00 -10.92
C MET A 28 -1.54 14.63 -10.70
N PHE A 29 -2.43 14.23 -11.62
CA PHE A 29 -3.09 12.94 -11.53
C PHE A 29 -2.09 11.84 -11.86
N VAL A 30 -1.91 10.91 -10.94
CA VAL A 30 -1.01 9.76 -11.07
C VAL A 30 -1.82 8.49 -10.87
N ASP A 31 -1.89 7.67 -11.91
CA ASP A 31 -2.61 6.39 -11.96
C ASP A 31 -1.72 5.18 -11.61
N GLN A 32 -0.40 5.35 -11.68
CA GLN A 32 0.55 4.31 -11.36
C GLN A 32 1.65 4.84 -10.44
N ALA A 33 1.97 4.09 -9.39
CA ALA A 33 3.06 4.40 -8.48
C ALA A 33 3.79 3.14 -8.05
N ASP A 34 5.11 3.23 -8.00
CA ASP A 34 5.97 2.17 -7.47
C ASP A 34 6.35 2.52 -6.03
N ILE A 35 6.15 1.59 -5.12
CA ILE A 35 6.48 1.75 -3.71
C ILE A 35 7.30 0.56 -3.20
N LYS A 36 8.15 0.82 -2.21
CA LYS A 36 8.86 -0.21 -1.45
C LYS A 36 8.27 -0.26 -0.05
N VAL A 37 7.79 -1.42 0.34
CA VAL A 37 7.26 -1.66 1.68
C VAL A 37 8.22 -2.54 2.46
N VAL A 38 8.52 -2.13 3.69
CA VAL A 38 9.41 -2.85 4.61
C VAL A 38 8.65 -3.09 5.90
N ALA A 39 8.36 -4.33 6.20
CA ALA A 39 7.80 -4.69 7.50
C ALA A 39 8.87 -4.60 8.59
N GLY A 40 8.45 -4.43 9.84
CA GLY A 40 9.35 -4.33 10.97
C GLY A 40 10.04 -5.66 11.27
N ASP A 41 11.31 -5.60 11.66
CA ASP A 41 12.03 -6.77 12.15
C ASP A 41 11.57 -7.15 13.54
N GLY A 42 11.63 -8.43 13.89
CA GLY A 42 11.45 -8.90 15.26
C GLY A 42 12.58 -8.46 16.17
N GLY A 43 12.26 -8.21 17.44
CA GLY A 43 13.23 -7.94 18.50
C GLY A 43 14.01 -9.20 18.86
N ARG A 44 15.25 -9.04 19.35
CA ARG A 44 16.05 -10.15 19.89
C ARG A 44 15.54 -10.56 21.27
N GLY A 45 15.56 -11.86 21.58
CA GLY A 45 15.35 -12.36 22.95
C GLY A 45 16.49 -11.93 23.91
N CYS A 46 16.17 -11.83 25.18
CA CYS A 46 17.11 -11.46 26.23
C CYS A 46 17.79 -12.70 26.83
N MET A 47 19.06 -12.54 27.20
CA MET A 47 19.77 -13.49 28.03
C MET A 47 19.99 -12.87 29.42
N SER A 48 19.19 -13.27 30.37
CA SER A 48 19.26 -12.78 31.74
C SER A 48 19.06 -13.92 32.74
N PHE A 49 19.61 -13.69 33.95
CA PHE A 49 19.47 -14.62 35.07
C PHE A 49 19.01 -13.84 36.28
N ARG A 50 18.02 -14.35 36.99
CA ARG A 50 17.47 -13.74 38.19
C ARG A 50 18.55 -13.62 39.26
N ARG A 51 18.75 -12.42 39.79
CA ARG A 51 19.68 -12.13 40.91
C ARG A 51 18.97 -11.27 41.93
N GLU A 52 18.73 -11.86 43.10
CA GLU A 52 18.09 -11.17 44.23
C GLU A 52 18.93 -11.37 45.50
N LYS A 53 18.69 -10.54 46.50
CA LYS A 53 19.46 -10.52 47.74
C LYS A 53 19.61 -11.92 48.40
N PHE A 54 18.60 -12.75 48.33
CA PHE A 54 18.57 -14.09 48.93
C PHE A 54 18.57 -15.23 47.87
N VAL A 55 18.70 -14.92 46.59
CA VAL A 55 18.72 -15.88 45.49
C VAL A 55 19.92 -15.62 44.58
N PRO A 56 21.16 -15.92 45.03
CA PRO A 56 22.35 -15.59 44.24
C PRO A 56 22.53 -16.42 42.98
N ARG A 57 21.87 -17.57 42.88
CA ARG A 57 21.89 -18.49 41.70
C ARG A 57 20.47 -18.71 41.17
N GLY A 58 19.76 -17.61 40.79
CA GLY A 58 18.45 -17.67 40.19
C GLY A 58 18.48 -18.29 38.79
N GLY A 59 17.36 -18.81 38.37
CA GLY A 59 17.19 -19.39 37.03
C GLY A 59 17.23 -18.36 35.90
N PRO A 60 17.14 -18.79 34.63
CA PRO A 60 17.04 -17.91 33.51
C PRO A 60 15.71 -17.12 33.59
N ASP A 61 15.78 -15.81 33.32
CA ASP A 61 14.65 -14.88 33.38
C ASP A 61 14.65 -13.90 32.23
N GLY A 62 15.33 -14.25 31.13
CA GLY A 62 15.35 -13.42 29.94
C GLY A 62 14.09 -13.59 29.11
N GLY A 63 13.37 -12.49 28.89
CA GLY A 63 12.12 -12.45 28.13
C GLY A 63 12.33 -12.49 26.60
N ASP A 64 11.25 -12.72 25.89
CA ASP A 64 11.23 -12.81 24.43
C ASP A 64 11.29 -11.41 23.79
N GLY A 65 11.83 -11.33 22.57
CA GLY A 65 11.72 -10.13 21.74
C GLY A 65 10.30 -9.92 21.21
N GLY A 66 9.92 -8.67 21.02
CA GLY A 66 8.64 -8.30 20.42
C GLY A 66 8.58 -8.63 18.91
N THR A 67 7.42 -8.87 18.39
CA THR A 67 7.19 -9.02 16.93
C THR A 67 7.35 -7.69 16.22
N GLY A 68 7.83 -7.69 14.98
CA GLY A 68 7.83 -6.49 14.14
C GLY A 68 6.42 -6.14 13.67
N GLY A 69 6.18 -4.87 13.34
CA GLY A 69 4.93 -4.41 12.77
C GLY A 69 4.77 -4.87 11.32
N SER A 70 3.55 -5.17 10.93
CA SER A 70 3.18 -5.53 9.56
C SER A 70 2.76 -4.29 8.76
N VAL A 71 2.75 -4.41 7.41
CA VAL A 71 2.29 -3.35 6.52
C VAL A 71 0.98 -3.77 5.86
N TRP A 72 -0.03 -2.91 5.99
CA TRP A 72 -1.37 -3.09 5.45
C TRP A 72 -1.69 -2.00 4.44
N LEU A 73 -2.32 -2.37 3.34
CA LEU A 73 -2.99 -1.43 2.43
C LEU A 73 -4.47 -1.39 2.76
N HIS A 74 -5.02 -0.19 2.88
CA HIS A 74 -6.41 0.04 3.24
C HIS A 74 -7.11 0.89 2.18
N GLY A 75 -8.22 0.39 1.63
CA GLY A 75 -9.03 1.10 0.65
C GLY A 75 -9.76 2.28 1.29
N SER A 76 -9.44 3.50 0.87
CA SER A 76 -10.03 4.74 1.38
C SER A 76 -10.75 5.50 0.27
N ALA A 77 -11.91 6.08 0.58
CA ALA A 77 -12.63 6.97 -0.32
C ALA A 77 -12.10 8.43 -0.29
N HIS A 78 -11.17 8.74 0.63
CA HIS A 78 -10.64 10.10 0.77
C HIS A 78 -9.56 10.43 -0.26
N HIS A 79 -8.97 9.43 -0.88
CA HIS A 79 -7.93 9.58 -1.88
C HIS A 79 -8.44 9.23 -3.27
N ASN A 80 -8.18 10.11 -4.25
CA ASN A 80 -8.59 9.91 -5.65
C ASN A 80 -7.39 9.75 -6.59
N THR A 81 -6.15 9.80 -6.08
CA THR A 81 -4.92 9.74 -6.87
C THR A 81 -3.80 9.06 -6.10
N LEU A 82 -2.85 8.48 -6.82
CA LEU A 82 -1.63 7.88 -6.26
C LEU A 82 -0.45 8.86 -6.18
N ALA A 83 -0.69 10.17 -6.32
CA ALA A 83 0.38 11.19 -6.35
C ALA A 83 1.27 11.15 -5.10
N ASN A 84 0.69 10.94 -3.91
CA ASN A 84 1.43 10.88 -2.64
C ASN A 84 2.50 9.79 -2.65
N PHE A 85 2.22 8.64 -3.27
CA PHE A 85 3.15 7.52 -3.34
C PHE A 85 4.35 7.77 -4.25
N LYS A 86 4.21 8.65 -5.24
CA LYS A 86 5.32 9.08 -6.09
C LYS A 86 6.34 9.91 -5.32
N PHE A 87 5.89 10.71 -4.35
CA PHE A 87 6.77 11.54 -3.52
C PHE A 87 7.34 10.78 -2.33
N HIS A 88 6.60 9.80 -1.81
CA HIS A 88 6.99 8.97 -0.68
C HIS A 88 6.99 7.48 -1.07
N PRO A 89 8.01 7.00 -1.79
CA PRO A 89 8.04 5.63 -2.30
C PRO A 89 8.42 4.59 -1.24
N LEU A 90 8.98 4.99 -0.09
CA LEU A 90 9.39 4.08 0.98
C LEU A 90 8.43 4.13 2.16
N HIS A 91 7.88 2.98 2.51
CA HIS A 91 7.00 2.80 3.66
C HIS A 91 7.57 1.71 4.57
N GLN A 92 7.86 2.07 5.83
CA GLN A 92 8.48 1.15 6.78
C GLN A 92 7.67 1.08 8.07
N ALA A 93 7.32 -0.15 8.49
CA ALA A 93 6.71 -0.40 9.79
C ALA A 93 7.79 -0.44 10.90
N THR A 94 7.35 -0.30 12.15
CA THR A 94 8.27 -0.26 13.29
C THR A 94 8.77 -1.65 13.66
N ARG A 95 10.03 -1.73 14.06
CA ARG A 95 10.61 -2.98 14.58
C ARG A 95 10.06 -3.33 15.96
N GLY A 96 10.08 -4.61 16.31
CA GLY A 96 9.85 -5.06 17.68
C GLY A 96 11.00 -4.70 18.62
N ALA A 97 10.67 -4.39 19.86
CA ALA A 97 11.66 -4.14 20.90
C ALA A 97 12.37 -5.44 21.32
N HIS A 98 13.59 -5.29 21.82
CA HIS A 98 14.31 -6.43 22.40
C HIS A 98 13.62 -6.88 23.69
N GLY A 99 13.74 -8.17 24.03
CA GLY A 99 13.38 -8.68 25.35
C GLY A 99 14.27 -8.11 26.45
N GLU A 100 13.75 -8.08 27.65
CA GLU A 100 14.45 -7.58 28.84
C GLU A 100 14.57 -8.69 29.90
N GLY A 101 15.33 -8.45 30.93
CA GLY A 101 15.39 -9.33 32.12
C GLY A 101 14.07 -9.33 32.89
N SER A 102 13.97 -10.19 33.92
CA SER A 102 12.77 -10.35 34.74
C SER A 102 11.53 -10.80 33.94
N SER A 103 11.74 -11.71 33.00
CA SER A 103 10.71 -12.33 32.11
C SER A 103 9.90 -11.30 31.31
N ARG A 104 10.47 -10.10 31.06
CA ARG A 104 9.80 -9.04 30.32
C ARG A 104 9.97 -9.24 28.82
N SER A 105 8.85 -9.48 28.13
CA SER A 105 8.84 -9.52 26.68
C SER A 105 8.97 -8.13 26.08
N GLY A 106 9.70 -8.02 24.98
CA GLY A 106 9.81 -6.78 24.21
C GLY A 106 8.46 -6.36 23.63
N ARG A 107 8.23 -5.05 23.53
CA ARG A 107 7.02 -4.49 22.92
C ARG A 107 6.96 -4.84 21.44
N ALA A 108 5.79 -5.26 20.94
CA ALA A 108 5.55 -5.44 19.52
C ALA A 108 5.66 -4.11 18.74
N GLY A 109 6.19 -4.16 17.55
CA GLY A 109 6.19 -3.04 16.60
C GLY A 109 4.77 -2.68 16.20
N LYS A 110 4.54 -1.38 15.95
CA LYS A 110 3.24 -0.90 15.45
C LYS A 110 3.09 -1.25 13.98
N ASP A 111 1.93 -1.75 13.61
CA ASP A 111 1.56 -1.96 12.22
C ASP A 111 1.46 -0.63 11.47
N LEU A 112 1.83 -0.63 10.21
CA LEU A 112 1.70 0.50 9.31
C LEU A 112 0.51 0.27 8.39
N VAL A 113 -0.49 1.15 8.49
CA VAL A 113 -1.64 1.18 7.59
C VAL A 113 -1.43 2.29 6.57
N ILE A 114 -1.45 1.93 5.29
CA ILE A 114 -1.28 2.84 4.16
C ILE A 114 -2.63 2.97 3.46
N GLU A 115 -3.19 4.18 3.47
CA GLU A 115 -4.44 4.46 2.78
C GLU A 115 -4.22 4.60 1.27
N THR A 116 -4.99 3.86 0.50
CA THR A 116 -4.95 3.86 -0.97
C THR A 116 -6.35 4.09 -1.53
N PRO A 117 -6.49 4.75 -2.69
CA PRO A 117 -7.80 4.93 -3.32
C PRO A 117 -8.44 3.59 -3.66
N VAL A 118 -9.77 3.53 -3.55
CA VAL A 118 -10.57 2.38 -4.01
C VAL A 118 -10.41 2.21 -5.51
N GLY A 119 -10.39 0.96 -5.99
CA GLY A 119 -10.10 0.63 -7.40
C GLY A 119 -8.60 0.45 -7.68
N THR A 120 -7.74 0.45 -6.66
CA THR A 120 -6.31 0.20 -6.82
C THR A 120 -6.02 -1.29 -6.90
N VAL A 121 -5.34 -1.72 -7.97
CA VAL A 121 -4.75 -3.05 -8.11
C VAL A 121 -3.30 -3.01 -7.64
N VAL A 122 -2.95 -3.96 -6.80
CA VAL A 122 -1.61 -4.10 -6.22
C VAL A 122 -0.88 -5.24 -6.90
N TYR A 123 0.26 -4.94 -7.50
CA TYR A 123 1.15 -5.93 -8.08
C TYR A 123 2.46 -5.98 -7.29
N GLU A 124 2.98 -7.18 -7.08
CA GLU A 124 4.33 -7.41 -6.58
C GLU A 124 5.30 -7.45 -7.75
N LYS A 125 6.41 -6.75 -7.65
CA LYS A 125 7.52 -6.81 -8.61
C LYS A 125 8.42 -7.98 -8.23
N THR A 126 8.39 -9.03 -9.04
CA THR A 126 9.26 -10.20 -8.91
C THR A 126 10.26 -10.20 -10.07
N ALA A 127 11.34 -10.97 -9.97
CA ALA A 127 12.31 -11.11 -11.06
C ALA A 127 11.65 -11.58 -12.38
N ASP A 128 10.60 -12.38 -12.27
CA ASP A 128 9.85 -12.96 -13.41
C ASP A 128 8.77 -12.02 -13.96
N GLY A 129 8.52 -10.86 -13.34
CA GLY A 129 7.52 -9.89 -13.77
C GLY A 129 6.62 -9.34 -12.67
N LEU A 130 5.42 -8.93 -13.06
CA LEU A 130 4.41 -8.37 -12.15
C LEU A 130 3.38 -9.45 -11.78
N THR A 131 3.31 -9.79 -10.50
CA THR A 131 2.31 -10.73 -9.98
C THR A 131 1.23 -9.96 -9.24
N LYS A 132 -0.05 -10.18 -9.59
CA LYS A 132 -1.18 -9.55 -8.90
C LYS A 132 -1.29 -10.10 -7.48
N LEU A 133 -1.19 -9.22 -6.48
CA LEU A 133 -1.34 -9.53 -5.06
C LEU A 133 -2.78 -9.33 -4.59
N ALA A 134 -3.38 -8.18 -4.90
CA ALA A 134 -4.69 -7.81 -4.40
C ALA A 134 -5.40 -6.81 -5.33
N ASP A 135 -6.70 -6.66 -5.11
CA ASP A 135 -7.56 -5.67 -5.76
C ASP A 135 -8.41 -5.01 -4.66
N LEU A 136 -8.23 -3.73 -4.44
CA LEU A 136 -8.94 -2.96 -3.42
C LEU A 136 -10.21 -2.38 -4.04
N THR A 137 -11.28 -3.15 -4.03
CA THR A 137 -12.56 -2.78 -4.69
C THR A 137 -13.55 -2.09 -3.75
N ALA A 138 -13.39 -2.27 -2.44
CA ALA A 138 -14.32 -1.73 -1.45
C ALA A 138 -13.63 -0.79 -0.46
N VAL A 139 -14.37 0.21 0.01
CA VAL A 139 -13.95 1.08 1.10
C VAL A 139 -13.83 0.26 2.38
N GLY A 140 -12.76 0.45 3.14
CA GLY A 140 -12.50 -0.30 4.36
C GLY A 140 -11.83 -1.65 4.14
N GLN A 141 -11.65 -2.11 2.90
CA GLN A 141 -10.93 -3.34 2.62
C GLN A 141 -9.47 -3.19 3.00
N ALA A 142 -8.97 -4.08 3.87
CA ALA A 142 -7.57 -4.14 4.28
C ALA A 142 -6.88 -5.38 3.71
N VAL A 143 -5.68 -5.21 3.19
CA VAL A 143 -4.85 -6.30 2.64
C VAL A 143 -3.47 -6.25 3.26
N LEU A 144 -3.02 -7.38 3.82
CA LEU A 144 -1.66 -7.54 4.32
C LEU A 144 -0.69 -7.66 3.13
N VAL A 145 0.25 -6.73 3.00
CA VAL A 145 1.23 -6.72 1.91
C VAL A 145 2.63 -7.12 2.35
N ALA A 146 2.99 -6.91 3.62
CA ALA A 146 4.25 -7.38 4.16
C ALA A 146 4.08 -7.75 5.64
N ALA A 147 4.43 -8.99 5.99
CA ALA A 147 4.33 -9.48 7.37
C ALA A 147 5.56 -9.10 8.19
N GLY A 148 5.33 -8.66 9.42
CA GLY A 148 6.36 -8.36 10.40
C GLY A 148 7.17 -9.60 10.81
N GLY A 149 8.42 -9.38 11.17
CA GLY A 149 9.31 -10.43 11.65
C GLY A 149 8.92 -10.94 13.03
N ARG A 150 9.06 -12.23 13.27
CA ARG A 150 8.81 -12.83 14.57
C ARG A 150 9.92 -12.43 15.55
N GLY A 151 9.56 -12.10 16.81
CA GLY A 151 10.50 -11.89 17.90
C GLY A 151 11.30 -13.15 18.23
N GLY A 152 12.54 -12.96 18.62
CA GLY A 152 13.42 -14.05 19.07
C GLY A 152 13.07 -14.49 20.49
N ARG A 153 13.30 -15.73 20.81
CA ARG A 153 13.05 -16.28 22.16
C ARG A 153 14.16 -15.93 23.13
N GLY A 154 13.77 -15.59 24.35
CA GLY A 154 14.69 -15.42 25.49
C GLY A 154 15.23 -16.72 26.04
N ASN A 155 16.23 -16.63 26.91
CA ASN A 155 16.84 -17.83 27.47
C ASN A 155 15.91 -18.61 28.42
N GLU A 156 14.88 -17.99 28.99
CA GLU A 156 13.87 -18.64 29.82
C GLU A 156 13.15 -19.77 29.06
N CYS A 157 12.82 -19.55 27.78
CA CYS A 157 12.15 -20.53 26.92
C CYS A 157 12.98 -21.79 26.60
N PHE A 158 14.31 -21.75 26.84
CA PHE A 158 15.22 -22.88 26.59
C PHE A 158 15.59 -23.65 27.84
N ALA A 159 15.01 -23.31 29.00
CA ALA A 159 15.20 -24.03 30.24
C ALA A 159 14.58 -25.44 30.17
N THR A 160 15.37 -26.45 30.46
CA THR A 160 14.94 -27.86 30.53
C THR A 160 15.44 -28.49 31.82
N SER A 161 14.91 -29.68 32.17
CA SER A 161 15.35 -30.43 33.35
C SER A 161 16.85 -30.76 33.33
N THR A 162 17.41 -30.97 32.13
CA THR A 162 18.82 -31.26 31.93
C THR A 162 19.69 -30.00 31.81
N ASN A 163 19.15 -28.90 31.20
CA ASN A 163 19.82 -27.62 31.10
C ASN A 163 19.02 -26.52 31.79
N ARG A 164 19.30 -26.37 33.11
CA ARG A 164 18.58 -25.40 33.96
C ARG A 164 19.05 -23.95 33.79
N SER A 165 20.18 -23.73 33.13
CA SER A 165 20.78 -22.38 32.98
C SER A 165 21.25 -22.13 31.55
N PRO A 166 20.32 -22.16 30.57
CA PRO A 166 20.66 -21.99 29.17
C PRO A 166 21.19 -20.57 28.91
N ARG A 167 22.29 -20.48 28.13
CA ARG A 167 22.86 -19.22 27.66
C ARG A 167 22.51 -18.97 26.19
N ARG A 168 21.53 -19.72 25.66
CA ARG A 168 21.07 -19.57 24.28
C ARG A 168 19.95 -18.55 24.21
N VAL A 169 19.99 -17.68 23.19
CA VAL A 169 18.93 -16.75 22.82
C VAL A 169 18.74 -16.81 21.31
N GLU A 170 17.57 -16.45 20.85
CA GLU A 170 17.31 -16.30 19.41
C GLU A 170 17.29 -14.81 19.04
N SER A 171 17.89 -14.48 17.90
CA SER A 171 17.67 -13.19 17.25
C SER A 171 16.29 -13.17 16.62
N GLY A 172 15.65 -12.00 16.62
CA GLY A 172 14.39 -11.83 15.88
C GLY A 172 14.57 -12.12 14.39
N LYS A 173 13.50 -12.57 13.76
CA LYS A 173 13.47 -12.77 12.30
C LYS A 173 13.30 -11.43 11.59
N PRO A 174 13.91 -11.23 10.41
CA PRO A 174 13.68 -10.04 9.61
C PRO A 174 12.23 -9.98 9.14
N GLY A 175 11.69 -8.77 9.01
CA GLY A 175 10.42 -8.50 8.37
C GLY A 175 10.50 -8.70 6.85
N GLN A 176 9.34 -8.87 6.23
CA GLN A 176 9.27 -8.97 4.78
C GLN A 176 9.50 -7.62 4.13
N THR A 177 10.29 -7.63 3.04
CA THR A 177 10.47 -6.47 2.16
C THR A 177 9.91 -6.82 0.80
N ARG A 178 9.04 -5.96 0.25
CA ARG A 178 8.46 -6.15 -1.09
C ARG A 178 8.48 -4.84 -1.87
N GLU A 179 8.65 -4.97 -3.17
CA GLU A 179 8.45 -3.88 -4.12
C GLU A 179 7.10 -4.05 -4.79
N LEU A 180 6.26 -3.03 -4.66
CA LEU A 180 4.89 -3.06 -5.15
C LEU A 180 4.69 -2.01 -6.23
N ARG A 181 3.88 -2.35 -7.23
CA ARG A 181 3.31 -1.42 -8.19
C ARG A 181 1.83 -1.28 -7.91
N LEU A 182 1.41 -0.08 -7.62
CA LEU A 182 0.02 0.31 -7.46
C LEU A 182 -0.49 0.82 -8.81
N CYS A 183 -1.62 0.30 -9.28
CA CYS A 183 -2.28 0.73 -10.50
C CYS A 183 -3.74 1.07 -10.16
N LEU A 184 -4.11 2.34 -10.29
CA LEU A 184 -5.47 2.79 -10.07
C LEU A 184 -6.30 2.57 -11.35
N LYS A 185 -7.35 1.76 -11.26
CA LYS A 185 -8.34 1.60 -12.34
C LYS A 185 -9.24 2.81 -12.37
N LEU A 186 -9.11 3.59 -13.41
CA LEU A 186 -9.97 4.73 -13.64
C LEU A 186 -11.16 4.32 -14.47
N LEU A 187 -12.33 4.62 -13.97
CA LEU A 187 -13.56 4.66 -14.76
C LEU A 187 -13.79 6.12 -15.16
N ALA A 188 -14.00 6.35 -16.45
CA ALA A 188 -14.39 7.68 -16.90
C ALA A 188 -15.83 7.96 -16.50
N ASP A 189 -16.08 9.12 -15.86
CA ASP A 189 -17.42 9.56 -15.51
C ASP A 189 -18.22 10.00 -16.74
N VAL A 190 -17.52 10.50 -17.77
CA VAL A 190 -18.12 11.00 -19.01
C VAL A 190 -17.28 10.55 -20.21
N GLY A 191 -17.94 10.00 -21.23
CA GLY A 191 -17.34 9.63 -22.51
C GLY A 191 -17.89 10.51 -23.63
N LEU A 192 -17.01 11.08 -24.46
CA LEU A 192 -17.40 11.81 -25.68
C LEU A 192 -17.29 10.88 -26.89
N VAL A 193 -18.43 10.54 -27.47
CA VAL A 193 -18.51 9.71 -28.68
C VAL A 193 -19.00 10.55 -29.87
N GLY A 194 -18.35 10.39 -31.01
CA GLY A 194 -18.73 11.11 -32.24
C GLY A 194 -17.79 10.77 -33.39
N PHE A 195 -18.18 11.15 -34.59
CA PHE A 195 -17.38 10.92 -35.80
C PHE A 195 -15.98 11.56 -35.75
N PRO A 196 -14.99 11.05 -36.51
CA PRO A 196 -13.71 11.71 -36.65
C PRO A 196 -13.88 13.20 -37.07
N ASN A 197 -12.99 14.06 -36.62
CA ASN A 197 -12.92 15.49 -36.98
C ASN A 197 -14.12 16.37 -36.58
N VAL A 198 -15.00 15.92 -35.69
CA VAL A 198 -16.13 16.71 -35.17
C VAL A 198 -15.72 17.73 -34.12
N GLY A 199 -14.46 17.76 -33.73
CA GLY A 199 -13.96 18.71 -32.72
C GLY A 199 -14.00 18.22 -31.28
N LYS A 200 -14.11 16.91 -31.03
CA LYS A 200 -14.12 16.32 -29.67
C LYS A 200 -12.89 16.75 -28.85
N SER A 201 -11.70 16.57 -29.41
CA SER A 201 -10.44 16.92 -28.74
C SER A 201 -10.29 18.43 -28.52
N THR A 202 -10.83 19.25 -29.46
CA THR A 202 -10.84 20.71 -29.31
C THR A 202 -11.79 21.14 -28.21
N LEU A 203 -12.95 20.47 -28.06
CA LEU A 203 -13.89 20.73 -26.98
C LEU A 203 -13.24 20.41 -25.62
N ILE A 204 -12.60 19.23 -25.47
CA ILE A 204 -11.91 18.84 -24.24
C ILE A 204 -10.78 19.81 -23.91
N ALA A 205 -9.97 20.24 -24.91
CA ALA A 205 -8.89 21.19 -24.71
C ALA A 205 -9.38 22.58 -24.23
N ARG A 206 -10.63 22.96 -24.55
CA ARG A 206 -11.24 24.21 -24.06
C ARG A 206 -11.88 24.10 -22.70
N LEU A 207 -12.42 22.90 -22.36
CA LEU A 207 -13.12 22.67 -21.10
C LEU A 207 -12.17 22.28 -19.96
N SER A 208 -11.00 21.74 -20.27
CA SER A 208 -10.06 21.27 -19.26
C SER A 208 -8.62 21.72 -19.61
N ALA A 209 -7.73 21.69 -18.61
CA ALA A 209 -6.29 21.91 -18.81
C ALA A 209 -5.59 20.73 -19.50
N ALA A 210 -6.30 19.66 -19.83
CA ALA A 210 -5.79 18.54 -20.60
C ALA A 210 -5.35 18.99 -22.01
N ARG A 211 -4.20 18.47 -22.45
CA ARG A 211 -3.66 18.73 -23.79
C ARG A 211 -3.76 17.47 -24.66
N PRO A 212 -4.97 17.10 -25.11
CA PRO A 212 -5.13 15.94 -25.97
C PRO A 212 -4.39 16.16 -27.30
N LYS A 213 -3.81 15.10 -27.86
CA LYS A 213 -3.24 15.18 -29.20
C LYS A 213 -4.39 15.33 -30.21
N ILE A 214 -4.47 16.50 -30.85
CA ILE A 214 -5.46 16.78 -31.87
C ILE A 214 -4.91 16.29 -33.23
N ALA A 215 -5.41 15.15 -33.69
CA ALA A 215 -5.02 14.58 -34.99
C ALA A 215 -6.18 13.76 -35.60
N ASN A 216 -6.02 13.39 -36.85
CA ASN A 216 -7.04 12.64 -37.61
C ASN A 216 -7.02 11.15 -37.32
N TYR A 217 -7.10 10.73 -36.06
CA TYR A 217 -7.26 9.32 -35.71
C TYR A 217 -8.55 9.04 -34.94
N PRO A 218 -9.08 7.80 -35.02
CA PRO A 218 -10.43 7.51 -34.52
C PRO A 218 -10.55 7.57 -33.00
N PHE A 219 -9.46 7.44 -32.27
CA PHE A 219 -9.45 7.40 -30.80
C PHE A 219 -8.45 8.39 -30.22
N THR A 220 -8.87 9.12 -29.19
CA THR A 220 -8.02 9.99 -28.39
C THR A 220 -8.21 9.61 -26.93
N THR A 221 -7.14 9.18 -26.29
CA THR A 221 -7.07 8.98 -24.83
C THR A 221 -6.29 10.13 -24.20
N LEU A 222 -6.67 10.52 -23.00
CA LEU A 222 -6.02 11.58 -22.21
C LEU A 222 -4.95 11.00 -21.31
#